data_299cd998064c4eb32dd609a6a3e46a1b
#
_entry.id   299cd998064c4eb32dd609a6a3e46a1b
#
_cell.length_a   1.000
_cell.length_b   1.000
_cell.length_c   1.000
_cell.angle_alpha   90.00
_cell.angle_beta   90.00
_cell.angle_gamma   90.00
#
_symmetry.space_group_name_H-M   'P 1'
#
loop_
_entity.id
_entity.type
_entity.pdbx_description
1 polymer ?
#
loop_
_entity_poly.entity_id
_entity_poly.type
_entity_poly.pdbx_seq_one_letter_code
_entity_poly.pdbx_strand_id
1 'polypeptide(L)'
;VFWFCVFTVQATILSPAKKGVVKDMVGSRQLGYASGLMEMSLILSMLAAQIGIFAWFDILQVSSNDGWEAAAFPTFILTCIAVPVAIASLYLPRYPANQTRKFEWKLFYEHFVQLKYLWSQRDLRLSEIGVSYFWFLAGALMLISLQIAQEHPIDGTGFSMSAAILMAWLSGGTVVGGVIASIICRKKIELGLIPLGAIGFTIGCMFMSFFAPGSLPSNIGFGITGAFAAAYLVPLNAHLQDNCDPSNRSTVIAAGNLMD
;
A
#
# COMPACT_ATOMS: atom_id res chain seq x y z
N VAL A 1 16.66 12.62 10.61
CA VAL A 1 16.11 11.55 11.48
C VAL A 1 14.86 12.03 12.19
N PHE A 2 14.88 13.16 12.95
CA PHE A 2 13.73 13.63 13.74
C PHE A 2 12.45 13.81 12.89
N TRP A 3 12.50 14.55 11.79
CA TRP A 3 11.35 14.79 10.91
C TRP A 3 10.82 13.50 10.28
N PHE A 4 11.69 12.55 9.97
CA PHE A 4 11.28 11.23 9.50
C PHE A 4 10.47 10.48 10.57
N CYS A 5 10.92 10.50 11.84
CA CYS A 5 10.16 9.91 12.94
C CYS A 5 8.79 10.56 13.12
N VAL A 6 8.70 11.91 13.07
CA VAL A 6 7.42 12.63 13.17
C VAL A 6 6.47 12.23 12.04
N PHE A 7 6.97 12.14 10.82
CA PHE A 7 6.18 11.72 9.66
C PHE A 7 5.68 10.28 9.77
N THR A 8 6.55 9.37 10.23
CA THR A 8 6.19 7.96 10.43
C THR A 8 5.11 7.81 11.50
N VAL A 9 5.22 8.52 12.62
CA VAL A 9 4.20 8.52 13.69
C VAL A 9 2.86 9.02 13.15
N GLN A 10 2.86 10.13 12.40
CA GLN A 10 1.65 10.66 11.80
C GLN A 10 1.00 9.65 10.83
N ALA A 11 1.78 9.01 9.97
CA ALA A 11 1.30 8.01 9.03
C ALA A 11 0.71 6.78 9.75
N THR A 12 1.35 6.34 10.82
CA THR A 12 0.89 5.20 11.65
C THR A 12 -0.46 5.49 12.32
N ILE A 13 -0.65 6.69 12.84
CA ILE A 13 -1.92 7.08 13.48
C ILE A 13 -3.03 7.25 12.43
N LEU A 14 -2.72 7.80 11.26
CA LEU A 14 -3.72 8.10 10.23
C LEU A 14 -4.20 6.85 9.48
N SER A 15 -3.35 5.84 9.30
CA SER A 15 -3.66 4.64 8.51
C SER A 15 -4.90 3.88 8.99
N PRO A 16 -5.02 3.48 10.27
CA PRO A 16 -6.21 2.76 10.76
C PRO A 16 -7.46 3.63 10.77
N ALA A 17 -7.33 4.94 11.03
CA ALA A 17 -8.46 5.87 10.98
C ALA A 17 -9.07 5.95 9.57
N LYS A 18 -8.25 6.03 8.52
CA LYS A 18 -8.71 6.01 7.13
C LYS A 18 -9.48 4.73 6.80
N LYS A 19 -8.90 3.56 7.12
CA LYS A 19 -9.53 2.25 6.84
C LYS A 19 -10.84 2.08 7.61
N GLY A 20 -10.91 2.56 8.85
CA GLY A 20 -12.10 2.48 9.69
C GLY A 20 -13.28 3.28 9.14
N VAL A 21 -13.04 4.49 8.66
CA VAL A 21 -14.08 5.40 8.14
C VAL A 21 -14.71 4.90 6.84
N VAL A 22 -13.98 4.16 5.98
CA VAL A 22 -14.48 3.70 4.68
C VAL A 22 -15.79 2.91 4.83
N LYS A 23 -15.87 1.97 5.75
CA LYS A 23 -17.09 1.17 5.95
C LYS A 23 -18.27 2.02 6.42
N ASP A 24 -18.01 3.02 7.25
CA ASP A 24 -19.05 3.92 7.77
C ASP A 24 -19.61 4.84 6.67
N MET A 25 -18.78 5.15 5.65
CA MET A 25 -19.20 5.96 4.50
C MET A 25 -20.01 5.18 3.47
N VAL A 26 -19.63 3.94 3.16
CA VAL A 26 -20.20 3.19 2.03
C VAL A 26 -21.03 1.97 2.42
N GLY A 27 -20.98 1.57 3.67
CA GLY A 27 -21.63 0.36 4.19
C GLY A 27 -20.99 -0.93 3.67
N SER A 28 -21.39 -2.07 4.23
CA SER A 28 -20.79 -3.39 3.90
C SER A 28 -20.98 -3.80 2.45
N ARG A 29 -22.09 -3.37 1.81
CA ARG A 29 -22.40 -3.78 0.42
C ARG A 29 -21.40 -3.24 -0.61
N GLN A 30 -20.84 -2.04 -0.41
CA GLN A 30 -19.91 -1.40 -1.34
C GLN A 30 -18.47 -1.39 -0.79
N LEU A 31 -18.23 -2.04 0.34
CA LEU A 31 -16.94 -2.00 1.02
C LEU A 31 -15.80 -2.55 0.15
N GLY A 32 -16.03 -3.66 -0.55
CA GLY A 32 -15.02 -4.26 -1.44
C GLY A 32 -14.59 -3.30 -2.57
N TYR A 33 -15.55 -2.60 -3.17
CA TYR A 33 -15.27 -1.60 -4.19
C TYR A 33 -14.54 -0.39 -3.63
N ALA A 34 -15.00 0.15 -2.51
CA ALA A 34 -14.41 1.33 -1.89
C ALA A 34 -12.99 1.06 -1.34
N SER A 35 -12.78 -0.09 -0.71
CA SER A 35 -11.47 -0.51 -0.23
C SER A 35 -10.48 -0.70 -1.38
N GLY A 36 -10.91 -1.35 -2.47
CA GLY A 36 -10.10 -1.50 -3.67
C GLY A 36 -9.74 -0.16 -4.31
N LEU A 37 -10.69 0.76 -4.42
CA LEU A 37 -10.43 2.10 -4.97
C LEU A 37 -9.45 2.88 -4.09
N MET A 38 -9.57 2.77 -2.77
CA MET A 38 -8.65 3.41 -1.82
C MET A 38 -7.23 2.84 -1.94
N GLU A 39 -7.07 1.52 -1.98
CA GLU A 39 -5.77 0.87 -2.14
C GLU A 39 -5.13 1.22 -3.50
N MET A 40 -5.93 1.24 -4.58
CA MET A 40 -5.42 1.65 -5.89
C MET A 40 -4.98 3.10 -5.93
N SER A 41 -5.74 4.01 -5.31
CA SER A 41 -5.37 5.42 -5.23
C SER A 41 -4.06 5.60 -4.46
N LEU A 42 -3.85 4.82 -3.41
CA LEU A 42 -2.61 4.80 -2.64
C LEU A 42 -1.44 4.31 -3.50
N ILE A 43 -1.60 3.17 -4.18
CA ILE A 43 -0.56 2.59 -5.04
C ILE A 43 -0.24 3.52 -6.22
N LEU A 44 -1.26 4.10 -6.86
CA LEU A 44 -1.07 5.05 -7.95
C LEU A 44 -0.31 6.31 -7.49
N SER A 45 -0.62 6.81 -6.30
CA SER A 45 0.09 7.94 -5.71
C SER A 45 1.55 7.60 -5.38
N MET A 46 1.80 6.41 -4.84
CA MET A 46 3.17 5.91 -4.60
C MET A 46 3.95 5.77 -5.91
N LEU A 47 3.33 5.20 -6.95
CA LEU A 47 3.93 5.05 -8.27
C LEU A 47 4.29 6.42 -8.88
N ALA A 48 3.35 7.36 -8.86
CA ALA A 48 3.58 8.70 -9.39
C ALA A 48 4.72 9.42 -8.64
N ALA A 49 4.76 9.26 -7.31
CA ALA A 49 5.81 9.83 -6.47
C ALA A 49 7.17 9.18 -6.76
N GLN A 50 7.25 7.86 -6.86
CA GLN A 50 8.50 7.14 -7.13
C GLN A 50 9.07 7.52 -8.51
N ILE A 51 8.28 7.41 -9.57
CA ILE A 51 8.73 7.75 -10.92
C ILE A 51 9.14 9.23 -10.98
N GLY A 52 8.31 10.11 -10.46
CA GLY A 52 8.56 11.55 -10.48
C GLY A 52 9.82 11.92 -9.70
N ILE A 53 10.02 11.37 -8.51
CA ILE A 53 11.18 11.65 -7.67
C ILE A 53 12.45 11.09 -8.29
N PHE A 54 12.45 9.85 -8.77
CA PHE A 54 13.65 9.24 -9.37
C PHE A 54 14.08 9.97 -10.65
N ALA A 55 13.14 10.21 -11.57
CA ALA A 55 13.45 10.94 -12.81
C ALA A 55 13.95 12.37 -12.54
N TRP A 56 13.35 13.03 -11.56
CA TRP A 56 13.73 14.40 -11.23
C TRP A 56 15.04 14.49 -10.46
N PHE A 57 15.28 13.55 -9.56
CA PHE A 57 16.54 13.45 -8.81
C PHE A 57 17.73 13.24 -9.76
N ASP A 58 17.62 12.35 -10.75
CA ASP A 58 18.67 12.13 -11.74
C ASP A 58 19.01 13.43 -12.50
N ILE A 59 18.02 14.21 -12.92
CA ILE A 59 18.22 15.50 -13.60
C ILE A 59 18.92 16.51 -12.68
N LEU A 60 18.49 16.61 -11.44
CA LEU A 60 19.03 17.57 -10.48
C LEU A 60 20.42 17.18 -9.98
N GLN A 61 20.71 15.88 -9.85
CA GLN A 61 22.01 15.39 -9.42
C GLN A 61 23.12 15.72 -10.42
N VAL A 62 22.81 15.77 -11.73
CA VAL A 62 23.78 16.17 -12.76
C VAL A 62 24.21 17.64 -12.60
N SER A 63 23.33 18.49 -12.06
CA SER A 63 23.58 19.94 -11.92
C SER A 63 23.93 20.37 -10.49
N SER A 64 23.90 19.49 -9.50
CA SER A 64 24.22 19.79 -8.10
C SER A 64 25.51 19.11 -7.64
N ASN A 65 26.21 19.77 -6.70
CA ASN A 65 27.48 19.27 -6.16
C ASN A 65 27.28 18.23 -5.05
N ASP A 66 26.05 18.12 -4.50
CA ASP A 66 25.73 17.22 -3.39
C ASP A 66 24.33 16.64 -3.57
N GLY A 67 24.16 15.36 -3.21
CA GLY A 67 22.87 14.67 -3.25
C GLY A 67 21.80 15.29 -2.33
N TRP A 68 22.19 15.94 -1.25
CA TRP A 68 21.27 16.68 -0.37
C TRP A 68 20.69 17.93 -1.04
N GLU A 69 21.51 18.64 -1.79
CA GLU A 69 21.07 19.79 -2.57
C GLU A 69 20.10 19.37 -3.69
N ALA A 70 20.38 18.25 -4.37
CA ALA A 70 19.50 17.67 -5.38
C ALA A 70 18.14 17.23 -4.77
N ALA A 71 18.11 16.73 -3.54
CA ALA A 71 16.90 16.30 -2.86
C ALA A 71 16.06 17.45 -2.28
N ALA A 72 16.64 18.62 -2.04
CA ALA A 72 15.96 19.73 -1.35
C ALA A 72 14.75 20.25 -2.14
N PHE A 73 14.88 20.44 -3.44
CA PHE A 73 13.81 21.01 -4.27
C PHE A 73 12.61 20.06 -4.44
N PRO A 74 12.75 18.77 -4.75
CA PRO A 74 11.66 17.80 -4.74
C PRO A 74 10.94 17.73 -3.37
N THR A 75 11.71 17.74 -2.27
CA THR A 75 11.15 17.72 -0.90
C THR A 75 10.34 18.97 -0.62
N PHE A 76 10.80 20.15 -1.05
CA PHE A 76 10.05 21.39 -0.90
C PHE A 76 8.72 21.34 -1.66
N ILE A 77 8.70 20.83 -2.90
CA ILE A 77 7.47 20.70 -3.69
C ILE A 77 6.49 19.73 -3.01
N LEU A 78 6.96 18.58 -2.52
CA LEU A 78 6.11 17.64 -1.77
C LEU A 78 5.50 18.31 -0.54
N THR A 79 6.26 19.14 0.15
CA THR A 79 5.76 19.93 1.28
C THR A 79 4.68 20.93 0.85
N CYS A 80 4.87 21.61 -0.27
CA CYS A 80 3.86 22.51 -0.83
C CYS A 80 2.57 21.77 -1.24
N ILE A 81 2.67 20.54 -1.76
CA ILE A 81 1.52 19.71 -2.09
C ILE A 81 0.79 19.23 -0.80
N ALA A 82 1.50 19.00 0.30
CA ALA A 82 0.89 18.60 1.55
C ALA A 82 -0.06 19.66 2.14
N VAL A 83 0.20 20.97 1.89
CA VAL A 83 -0.65 22.06 2.39
C VAL A 83 -2.09 21.99 1.87
N PRO A 84 -2.36 21.96 0.54
CA PRO A 84 -3.73 21.84 0.05
C PRO A 84 -4.39 20.51 0.47
N VAL A 85 -3.63 19.42 0.63
CA VAL A 85 -4.17 18.16 1.16
C VAL A 85 -4.62 18.32 2.62
N ALA A 86 -3.84 19.02 3.45
CA ALA A 86 -4.23 19.36 4.82
C ALA A 86 -5.49 20.23 4.84
N ILE A 87 -5.59 21.23 3.97
CA ILE A 87 -6.79 22.06 3.82
C ILE A 87 -7.99 21.23 3.38
N ALA A 88 -7.82 20.35 2.37
CA ALA A 88 -8.88 19.45 1.90
C ALA A 88 -9.38 18.52 3.02
N SER A 89 -8.52 18.10 3.95
CA SER A 89 -8.93 17.27 5.08
C SER A 89 -9.93 17.95 6.02
N LEU A 90 -9.98 19.27 6.05
CA LEU A 90 -10.94 20.03 6.87
C LEU A 90 -12.38 19.94 6.33
N TYR A 91 -12.55 19.57 5.05
CA TYR A 91 -13.86 19.36 4.43
C TYR A 91 -14.41 17.95 4.64
N LEU A 92 -13.65 17.05 5.27
CA LEU A 92 -14.16 15.71 5.59
C LEU A 92 -15.34 15.77 6.56
N PRO A 93 -16.37 14.91 6.39
CA PRO A 93 -17.51 14.85 7.29
C PRO A 93 -17.04 14.60 8.73
N ARG A 94 -17.59 15.36 9.65
CA ARG A 94 -17.31 15.18 11.07
C ARG A 94 -18.15 14.02 11.60
N TYR A 95 -17.52 12.90 11.88
CA TYR A 95 -18.17 11.82 12.62
C TYR A 95 -18.18 12.13 14.11
N PRO A 96 -19.29 11.88 14.82
CA PRO A 96 -19.35 12.15 16.25
C PRO A 96 -18.32 11.30 16.97
N ALA A 97 -17.46 11.95 17.74
CA ALA A 97 -16.52 11.26 18.60
C ALA A 97 -17.26 10.42 19.65
N ASN A 98 -16.76 9.25 19.95
CA ASN A 98 -17.28 8.47 21.07
C ASN A 98 -16.91 9.18 22.38
N GLN A 99 -17.81 10.04 22.88
CA GLN A 99 -17.59 10.92 24.04
C GLN A 99 -17.41 10.14 25.36
N THR A 100 -17.67 8.85 25.37
CA THR A 100 -17.55 8.00 26.57
C THR A 100 -16.10 7.55 26.85
N ARG A 101 -15.21 7.62 25.90
CA ARG A 101 -13.81 7.22 26.07
C ARG A 101 -12.94 8.44 26.43
N LYS A 102 -12.44 8.48 27.66
CA LYS A 102 -11.38 9.40 28.09
C LYS A 102 -10.03 8.86 27.63
N PHE A 103 -9.08 9.76 27.34
CA PHE A 103 -7.71 9.38 27.07
C PHE A 103 -7.09 8.73 28.33
N GLU A 104 -6.67 7.49 28.21
CA GLU A 104 -5.94 6.74 29.24
C GLU A 104 -4.65 6.22 28.66
N TRP A 105 -3.58 6.26 29.45
CA TRP A 105 -2.28 5.68 29.03
C TRP A 105 -2.35 4.18 28.72
N LYS A 106 -3.39 3.49 29.20
CA LYS A 106 -3.70 2.09 28.86
C LYS A 106 -3.95 1.88 27.36
N LEU A 107 -4.29 2.93 26.61
CA LEU A 107 -4.46 2.88 25.15
C LEU A 107 -3.21 2.33 24.43
N PHE A 108 -2.01 2.57 24.97
CA PHE A 108 -0.79 1.99 24.41
C PHE A 108 -0.73 0.45 24.53
N TYR A 109 -1.34 -0.10 25.55
CA TYR A 109 -1.45 -1.56 25.74
C TYR A 109 -2.69 -2.15 25.06
N GLU A 110 -3.64 -1.33 24.67
CA GLU A 110 -4.89 -1.78 24.04
C GLU A 110 -4.60 -2.47 22.70
N HIS A 111 -3.55 -2.09 21.97
CA HIS A 111 -3.12 -2.78 20.77
C HIS A 111 -2.82 -4.26 20.99
N PHE A 112 -2.17 -4.61 22.08
CA PHE A 112 -1.89 -6.02 22.42
C PHE A 112 -3.15 -6.78 22.80
N VAL A 113 -4.11 -6.13 23.47
CA VAL A 113 -5.41 -6.72 23.79
C VAL A 113 -6.21 -6.97 22.52
N GLN A 114 -6.21 -6.01 21.60
CA GLN A 114 -6.89 -6.15 20.32
C GLN A 114 -6.18 -7.16 19.40
N LEU A 115 -4.86 -7.27 19.45
CA LEU A 115 -4.13 -8.33 18.78
C LEU A 115 -4.54 -9.70 19.29
N LYS A 116 -4.67 -9.87 20.62
CA LYS A 116 -5.20 -11.12 21.22
C LYS A 116 -6.63 -11.41 20.76
N TYR A 117 -7.49 -10.39 20.68
CA TYR A 117 -8.86 -10.53 20.14
C TYR A 117 -8.82 -10.97 18.67
N LEU A 118 -8.02 -10.32 17.82
CA LEU A 118 -7.83 -10.68 16.42
C LEU A 118 -7.39 -12.15 16.28
N TRP A 119 -6.43 -12.59 17.11
CA TRP A 119 -5.95 -13.97 17.10
C TRP A 119 -6.99 -14.98 17.61
N SER A 120 -7.94 -14.58 18.44
CA SER A 120 -9.01 -15.45 18.92
C SER A 120 -10.09 -15.72 17.87
N GLN A 121 -10.27 -14.78 16.92
CA GLN A 121 -11.25 -14.89 15.83
C GLN A 121 -10.59 -15.49 14.60
N ARG A 122 -11.02 -16.69 14.20
CA ARG A 122 -10.40 -17.44 13.09
C ARG A 122 -10.35 -16.63 11.78
N ASP A 123 -11.47 -16.00 11.42
CA ASP A 123 -11.60 -15.31 10.14
C ASP A 123 -10.74 -14.04 10.09
N LEU A 124 -10.70 -13.26 11.17
CA LEU A 124 -9.84 -12.11 11.31
C LEU A 124 -8.36 -12.49 11.28
N ARG A 125 -7.99 -13.53 12.04
CA ARG A 125 -6.61 -14.03 12.09
C ARG A 125 -6.10 -14.48 10.73
N LEU A 126 -6.90 -15.29 10.00
CA LEU A 126 -6.48 -15.78 8.68
C LEU A 126 -6.38 -14.65 7.66
N SER A 127 -7.28 -13.68 7.72
CA SER A 127 -7.22 -12.50 6.85
C SER A 127 -5.98 -11.65 7.15
N GLU A 128 -5.67 -11.43 8.41
CA GLU A 128 -4.51 -10.62 8.82
C GLU A 128 -3.18 -11.31 8.46
N ILE A 129 -3.05 -12.61 8.71
CA ILE A 129 -1.87 -13.39 8.27
C ILE A 129 -1.70 -13.26 6.74
N GLY A 130 -2.80 -13.30 5.99
CA GLY A 130 -2.76 -13.12 4.55
C GLY A 130 -2.30 -11.72 4.13
N VAL A 131 -2.75 -10.67 4.81
CA VAL A 131 -2.33 -9.28 4.55
C VAL A 131 -0.85 -9.10 4.89
N SER A 132 -0.40 -9.56 6.06
CA SER A 132 1.00 -9.49 6.47
C SER A 132 1.92 -10.28 5.53
N TYR A 133 1.48 -11.46 5.06
CA TYR A 133 2.21 -12.22 4.06
C TYR A 133 2.35 -11.47 2.73
N PHE A 134 1.29 -10.78 2.31
CA PHE A 134 1.35 -9.92 1.12
C PHE A 134 2.40 -8.81 1.28
N TRP A 135 2.41 -8.10 2.40
CA TRP A 135 3.37 -7.02 2.63
C TRP A 135 4.81 -7.52 2.72
N PHE A 136 5.02 -8.70 3.31
CA PHE A 136 6.32 -9.38 3.29
C PHE A 136 6.78 -9.66 1.85
N LEU A 137 5.93 -10.23 1.00
CA LEU A 137 6.24 -10.49 -0.40
C LEU A 137 6.46 -9.21 -1.21
N ALA A 138 5.65 -8.18 -0.98
CA ALA A 138 5.79 -6.88 -1.63
C ALA A 138 7.13 -6.22 -1.28
N GLY A 139 7.53 -6.28 0.00
CA GLY A 139 8.83 -5.81 0.46
C GLY A 139 9.99 -6.58 -0.17
N ALA A 140 9.90 -7.92 -0.22
CA ALA A 140 10.89 -8.76 -0.88
C ALA A 140 11.04 -8.43 -2.37
N LEU A 141 9.92 -8.29 -3.09
CA LEU A 141 9.94 -7.90 -4.51
C LEU A 141 10.52 -6.50 -4.73
N MET A 142 10.22 -5.56 -3.83
CA MET A 142 10.82 -4.23 -3.88
C MET A 142 12.35 -4.30 -3.79
N LEU A 143 12.89 -5.04 -2.82
CA LEU A 143 14.33 -5.21 -2.65
C LEU A 143 14.98 -5.91 -3.85
N ILE A 144 14.36 -6.97 -4.36
CA ILE A 144 14.81 -7.68 -5.57
C ILE A 144 14.83 -6.73 -6.78
N SER A 145 13.79 -5.91 -6.95
CA SER A 145 13.70 -4.96 -8.05
C SER A 145 14.82 -3.91 -7.99
N LEU A 146 15.15 -3.43 -6.79
CA LEU A 146 16.27 -2.48 -6.59
C LEU A 146 17.61 -3.14 -6.90
N GLN A 147 17.81 -4.41 -6.50
CA GLN A 147 19.03 -5.14 -6.80
C GLN A 147 19.16 -5.43 -8.31
N ILE A 148 18.09 -5.82 -8.98
CA ILE A 148 18.07 -5.99 -10.44
C ILE A 148 18.44 -4.68 -11.13
N ALA A 149 17.87 -3.54 -10.71
CA ALA A 149 18.18 -2.24 -11.28
C ALA A 149 19.65 -1.85 -11.10
N GLN A 150 20.27 -2.27 -10.01
CA GLN A 150 21.68 -1.99 -9.71
C GLN A 150 22.64 -2.89 -10.52
N GLU A 151 22.37 -4.19 -10.61
CA GLU A 151 23.25 -5.16 -11.26
C GLU A 151 23.04 -5.23 -12.78
N HIS A 152 21.81 -4.99 -13.21
CA HIS A 152 21.38 -5.08 -14.62
C HIS A 152 20.57 -3.84 -15.01
N PRO A 153 21.19 -2.66 -15.08
CA PRO A 153 20.49 -1.46 -15.49
C PRO A 153 19.91 -1.63 -16.90
N ILE A 154 18.72 -1.11 -17.11
CA ILE A 154 18.06 -1.14 -18.42
C ILE A 154 18.88 -0.30 -19.40
N ASP A 155 19.11 -0.80 -20.60
CA ASP A 155 19.97 -0.19 -21.62
C ASP A 155 19.70 1.32 -21.77
N GLY A 156 20.77 2.11 -21.66
CA GLY A 156 20.71 3.57 -21.78
C GLY A 156 20.16 4.32 -20.56
N THR A 157 19.91 3.62 -19.43
CA THR A 157 19.41 4.25 -18.20
C THR A 157 20.34 4.01 -17.02
N GLY A 158 20.31 4.95 -16.04
CA GLY A 158 20.98 4.76 -14.76
C GLY A 158 20.17 3.91 -13.79
N PHE A 159 20.75 3.67 -12.61
CA PHE A 159 20.09 2.89 -11.52
C PHE A 159 18.69 3.42 -11.19
N SER A 160 18.56 4.73 -10.93
CA SER A 160 17.30 5.32 -10.49
C SER A 160 16.18 5.14 -11.52
N MET A 161 16.47 5.36 -12.80
CA MET A 161 15.49 5.19 -13.87
C MET A 161 15.15 3.72 -14.09
N SER A 162 16.12 2.82 -14.02
CA SER A 162 15.88 1.37 -14.11
C SER A 162 14.97 0.88 -12.98
N ALA A 163 15.23 1.32 -11.74
CA ALA A 163 14.38 1.03 -10.59
C ALA A 163 12.95 1.58 -10.78
N ALA A 164 12.84 2.83 -11.26
CA ALA A 164 11.55 3.45 -11.56
C ALA A 164 10.75 2.66 -12.59
N ILE A 165 11.37 2.17 -13.65
CA ILE A 165 10.73 1.38 -14.72
C ILE A 165 10.21 0.05 -14.14
N LEU A 166 11.01 -0.70 -13.39
CA LEU A 166 10.59 -1.96 -12.79
C LEU A 166 9.42 -1.75 -11.81
N MET A 167 9.52 -0.72 -10.96
CA MET A 167 8.44 -0.35 -10.04
C MET A 167 7.18 0.12 -10.79
N ALA A 168 7.33 0.80 -11.94
CA ALA A 168 6.20 1.22 -12.76
C ALA A 168 5.44 0.02 -13.32
N TRP A 169 6.13 -1.02 -13.80
CA TRP A 169 5.49 -2.25 -14.27
C TRP A 169 4.74 -2.96 -13.14
N LEU A 170 5.40 -3.15 -11.99
CA LEU A 170 4.78 -3.81 -10.83
C LEU A 170 3.55 -3.05 -10.34
N SER A 171 3.70 -1.75 -10.10
CA SER A 171 2.61 -0.90 -9.57
C SER A 171 1.52 -0.67 -10.62
N GLY A 172 1.87 -0.51 -11.90
CA GLY A 172 0.91 -0.41 -13.00
C GLY A 172 0.05 -1.66 -13.11
N GLY A 173 0.67 -2.84 -13.01
CA GLY A 173 -0.05 -4.11 -12.90
C GLY A 173 -0.97 -4.15 -11.69
N THR A 174 -0.50 -3.71 -10.53
CA THR A 174 -1.29 -3.66 -9.29
C THR A 174 -2.51 -2.74 -9.42
N VAL A 175 -2.37 -1.60 -10.08
CA VAL A 175 -3.51 -0.70 -10.36
C VAL A 175 -4.53 -1.39 -11.27
N VAL A 176 -4.10 -2.01 -12.37
CA VAL A 176 -5.00 -2.71 -13.29
C VAL A 176 -5.71 -3.87 -12.59
N GLY A 177 -4.97 -4.72 -11.89
CA GLY A 177 -5.52 -5.84 -11.13
C GLY A 177 -6.46 -5.38 -10.02
N GLY A 178 -6.15 -4.30 -9.34
CA GLY A 178 -6.98 -3.70 -8.30
C GLY A 178 -8.29 -3.14 -8.84
N VAL A 179 -8.29 -2.49 -10.03
CA VAL A 179 -9.53 -2.08 -10.71
C VAL A 179 -10.41 -3.30 -10.98
N ILE A 180 -9.84 -4.33 -11.59
CA ILE A 180 -10.57 -5.56 -11.94
C ILE A 180 -11.14 -6.22 -10.67
N ALA A 181 -10.30 -6.41 -9.64
CA ALA A 181 -10.73 -7.00 -8.36
C ALA A 181 -11.84 -6.17 -7.70
N SER A 182 -11.74 -4.83 -7.72
CA SER A 182 -12.75 -3.93 -7.15
C SER A 182 -14.08 -4.04 -7.89
N ILE A 183 -14.07 -4.15 -9.22
CA ILE A 183 -15.28 -4.34 -10.03
C ILE A 183 -15.93 -5.70 -9.71
N ILE A 184 -15.14 -6.77 -9.59
CA ILE A 184 -15.64 -8.09 -9.24
C ILE A 184 -16.24 -8.08 -7.84
N CYS A 185 -15.56 -7.45 -6.87
CA CYS A 185 -16.02 -7.34 -5.48
C CYS A 185 -17.10 -6.27 -5.25
N ARG A 186 -17.62 -5.62 -6.30
CA ARG A 186 -18.55 -4.48 -6.19
C ARG A 186 -19.85 -4.81 -5.44
N LYS A 187 -20.41 -5.99 -5.66
CA LYS A 187 -21.71 -6.39 -5.06
C LYS A 187 -21.52 -7.30 -3.84
N LYS A 188 -20.45 -8.04 -3.80
CA LYS A 188 -20.13 -9.03 -2.79
C LYS A 188 -18.61 -9.23 -2.75
N ILE A 189 -18.07 -9.45 -1.58
CA ILE A 189 -16.65 -9.76 -1.41
C ILE A 189 -16.42 -11.19 -1.95
N GLU A 190 -15.69 -11.30 -3.06
CA GLU A 190 -15.41 -12.59 -3.71
C GLU A 190 -14.08 -13.15 -3.21
N LEU A 191 -14.16 -13.97 -2.14
CA LEU A 191 -12.98 -14.59 -1.53
C LEU A 191 -12.27 -15.59 -2.47
N GLY A 192 -12.93 -16.06 -3.53
CA GLY A 192 -12.33 -16.91 -4.55
C GLY A 192 -11.19 -16.23 -5.34
N LEU A 193 -11.12 -14.89 -5.32
CA LEU A 193 -10.00 -14.16 -5.92
C LEU A 193 -8.69 -14.35 -5.13
N ILE A 194 -8.74 -14.63 -3.83
CA ILE A 194 -7.54 -14.80 -2.99
C ILE A 194 -6.66 -15.94 -3.51
N PRO A 195 -7.14 -17.19 -3.65
CA PRO A 195 -6.31 -18.27 -4.18
C PRO A 195 -5.90 -18.04 -5.64
N LEU A 196 -6.76 -17.44 -6.48
CA LEU A 196 -6.41 -17.08 -7.85
C LEU A 196 -5.30 -16.02 -7.87
N GLY A 197 -5.36 -15.03 -7.00
CA GLY A 197 -4.33 -14.02 -6.83
C GLY A 197 -2.99 -14.64 -6.40
N ALA A 198 -3.00 -15.53 -5.41
CA ALA A 198 -1.79 -16.23 -4.94
C ALA A 198 -1.14 -17.07 -6.04
N ILE A 199 -1.92 -17.86 -6.78
CA ILE A 199 -1.44 -18.69 -7.89
C ILE A 199 -0.88 -17.80 -9.01
N GLY A 200 -1.63 -16.76 -9.42
CA GLY A 200 -1.20 -15.86 -10.49
C GLY A 200 0.04 -15.05 -10.11
N PHE A 201 0.17 -14.63 -8.85
CA PHE A 201 1.38 -14.00 -8.31
C PHE A 201 2.59 -14.94 -8.46
N THR A 202 2.45 -16.21 -8.05
CA THR A 202 3.51 -17.21 -8.14
C THR A 202 3.91 -17.45 -9.60
N ILE A 203 2.92 -17.60 -10.51
CA ILE A 203 3.16 -17.77 -11.95
C ILE A 203 3.88 -16.53 -12.51
N GLY A 204 3.50 -15.32 -12.13
CA GLY A 204 4.15 -14.10 -12.56
C GLY A 204 5.61 -14.03 -12.11
N CYS A 205 5.90 -14.38 -10.84
CA CYS A 205 7.27 -14.49 -10.34
C CYS A 205 8.10 -15.54 -11.08
N MET A 206 7.53 -16.70 -11.34
CA MET A 206 8.19 -17.75 -12.15
C MET A 206 8.41 -17.25 -13.58
N PHE A 207 7.42 -16.63 -14.20
CA PHE A 207 7.54 -16.16 -15.57
C PHE A 207 8.68 -15.15 -15.72
N MET A 208 8.76 -14.14 -14.85
CA MET A 208 9.83 -13.13 -14.93
C MET A 208 11.22 -13.72 -14.72
N SER A 209 11.36 -14.85 -13.97
CA SER A 209 12.65 -15.49 -13.72
C SER A 209 13.25 -16.22 -14.93
N PHE A 210 12.46 -16.52 -15.96
CA PHE A 210 12.94 -17.16 -17.19
C PHE A 210 13.56 -16.18 -18.20
N PHE A 211 13.45 -14.88 -17.97
CA PHE A 211 13.92 -13.86 -18.91
C PHE A 211 15.03 -13.01 -18.30
N ALA A 212 15.86 -12.45 -19.16
CA ALA A 212 16.90 -11.52 -18.73
C ALA A 212 16.28 -10.35 -17.97
N PRO A 213 16.85 -9.96 -16.82
CA PRO A 213 16.39 -8.81 -16.06
C PRO A 213 16.33 -7.53 -16.90
N GLY A 214 15.30 -6.72 -16.74
CA GLY A 214 15.09 -5.50 -17.52
C GLY A 214 14.58 -5.69 -18.94
N SER A 215 14.52 -6.93 -19.46
CA SER A 215 13.91 -7.21 -20.76
C SER A 215 12.40 -7.00 -20.74
N LEU A 216 11.81 -6.71 -21.92
CA LEU A 216 10.34 -6.51 -22.01
C LEU A 216 9.54 -7.70 -21.46
N PRO A 217 9.86 -8.99 -21.74
CA PRO A 217 9.16 -10.11 -21.13
C PRO A 217 9.27 -10.15 -19.60
N SER A 218 10.46 -9.86 -19.04
CA SER A 218 10.65 -9.77 -17.60
C SER A 218 9.79 -8.66 -16.99
N ASN A 219 9.75 -7.48 -17.61
CA ASN A 219 8.93 -6.35 -17.19
C ASN A 219 7.43 -6.67 -17.23
N ILE A 220 6.95 -7.38 -18.26
CA ILE A 220 5.58 -7.90 -18.34
C ILE A 220 5.30 -8.84 -17.16
N GLY A 221 6.27 -9.69 -16.79
CA GLY A 221 6.18 -10.55 -15.61
C GLY A 221 5.97 -9.76 -14.32
N PHE A 222 6.67 -8.63 -14.13
CA PHE A 222 6.42 -7.70 -13.01
C PHE A 222 4.98 -7.16 -13.03
N GLY A 223 4.48 -6.76 -14.22
CA GLY A 223 3.11 -6.29 -14.37
C GLY A 223 2.06 -7.37 -14.02
N ILE A 224 2.25 -8.58 -14.49
CA ILE A 224 1.39 -9.74 -14.17
C ILE A 224 1.41 -10.00 -12.66
N THR A 225 2.59 -10.04 -12.05
CA THR A 225 2.76 -10.23 -10.61
C THR A 225 2.01 -9.17 -9.83
N GLY A 226 2.13 -7.89 -10.20
CA GLY A 226 1.40 -6.78 -9.61
C GLY A 226 -0.12 -6.93 -9.72
N ALA A 227 -0.63 -7.32 -10.88
CA ALA A 227 -2.06 -7.49 -11.10
C ALA A 227 -2.67 -8.57 -10.20
N PHE A 228 -2.02 -9.71 -10.09
CA PHE A 228 -2.47 -10.79 -9.20
C PHE A 228 -2.24 -10.48 -7.72
N ALA A 229 -1.23 -9.70 -7.39
CA ALA A 229 -1.01 -9.16 -6.04
C ALA A 229 -2.22 -8.33 -5.56
N ALA A 230 -2.76 -7.47 -6.42
CA ALA A 230 -3.97 -6.71 -6.11
C ALA A 230 -5.23 -7.59 -6.04
N ALA A 231 -5.36 -8.56 -6.92
CA ALA A 231 -6.46 -9.53 -6.88
C ALA A 231 -6.47 -10.34 -5.57
N TYR A 232 -5.32 -10.57 -4.97
CA TYR A 232 -5.17 -11.17 -3.65
C TYR A 232 -5.54 -10.20 -2.51
N LEU A 233 -5.00 -8.98 -2.53
CA LEU A 233 -5.08 -8.04 -1.42
C LEU A 233 -6.46 -7.39 -1.27
N VAL A 234 -7.11 -7.01 -2.38
CA VAL A 234 -8.37 -6.26 -2.36
C VAL A 234 -9.49 -7.00 -1.62
N PRO A 235 -9.83 -8.27 -1.95
CA PRO A 235 -10.87 -8.99 -1.23
C PRO A 235 -10.49 -9.29 0.22
N LEU A 236 -9.21 -9.49 0.50
CA LEU A 236 -8.70 -9.80 1.83
C LEU A 236 -8.86 -8.61 2.78
N ASN A 237 -8.46 -7.41 2.35
CA ASN A 237 -8.67 -6.18 3.10
C ASN A 237 -10.15 -5.86 3.31
N ALA A 238 -10.99 -6.07 2.29
CA ALA A 238 -12.43 -5.88 2.40
C ALA A 238 -13.05 -6.86 3.41
N HIS A 239 -12.65 -8.13 3.37
CA HIS A 239 -13.13 -9.15 4.30
C HIS A 239 -12.70 -8.87 5.74
N LEU A 240 -11.45 -8.46 5.95
CA LEU A 240 -10.95 -8.04 7.27
C LEU A 240 -11.80 -6.89 7.84
N GLN A 241 -12.05 -5.84 7.03
CA GLN A 241 -12.83 -4.68 7.45
C GLN A 241 -14.31 -5.03 7.72
N ASP A 242 -14.88 -5.96 6.96
CA ASP A 242 -16.28 -6.33 7.10
C ASP A 242 -16.55 -7.17 8.35
N ASN A 243 -15.62 -8.04 8.71
CA ASN A 243 -15.75 -8.92 9.88
C ASN A 243 -15.36 -8.26 11.22
N CYS A 244 -14.74 -7.07 11.18
CA CYS A 244 -14.46 -6.33 12.41
C CYS A 244 -15.75 -5.75 13.02
N ASP A 245 -15.87 -5.86 14.35
CA ASP A 245 -16.93 -5.19 15.11
C ASP A 245 -16.85 -3.67 14.88
N PRO A 246 -17.95 -2.99 14.54
CA PRO A 246 -17.99 -1.55 14.32
C PRO A 246 -17.36 -0.73 15.47
N SER A 247 -17.55 -1.17 16.72
CA SER A 247 -17.06 -0.46 17.91
C SER A 247 -15.53 -0.51 18.06
N ASN A 248 -14.87 -1.54 17.53
CA ASN A 248 -13.44 -1.80 17.73
C ASN A 248 -12.64 -1.88 16.41
N ARG A 249 -13.29 -1.65 15.26
CA ARG A 249 -12.69 -1.86 13.92
C ARG A 249 -11.36 -1.14 13.74
N SER A 250 -11.31 0.15 14.02
CA SER A 250 -10.08 0.94 13.87
C SER A 250 -8.94 0.45 14.76
N THR A 251 -9.27 -0.01 15.96
CA THR A 251 -8.30 -0.52 16.92
C THR A 251 -7.80 -1.91 16.53
N VAL A 252 -8.66 -2.77 15.99
CA VAL A 252 -8.29 -4.09 15.46
C VAL A 252 -7.39 -3.93 14.23
N ILE A 253 -7.75 -3.05 13.29
CA ILE A 253 -6.92 -2.74 12.12
C ILE A 253 -5.56 -2.13 12.53
N ALA A 254 -5.55 -1.26 13.57
CA ALA A 254 -4.32 -0.72 14.10
C ALA A 254 -3.43 -1.79 14.74
N ALA A 255 -4.04 -2.78 15.40
CA ALA A 255 -3.30 -3.92 15.96
C ALA A 255 -2.74 -4.82 14.84
N GLY A 256 -3.48 -5.02 13.75
CA GLY A 256 -3.02 -5.75 12.57
C GLY A 256 -1.81 -5.10 11.91
N ASN A 257 -1.81 -3.78 11.75
CA ASN A 257 -0.66 -3.04 11.18
C ASN A 257 0.66 -3.22 11.97
N LEU A 258 0.64 -3.84 13.17
CA LEU A 258 1.86 -4.26 13.87
C LEU A 258 2.47 -5.54 13.29
N MET A 259 1.70 -6.27 12.48
CA MET A 259 2.15 -7.51 11.83
C MET A 259 2.62 -7.26 10.40
N ASP A 260 2.17 -6.17 9.79
CA ASP A 260 2.52 -5.73 8.42
C ASP A 260 3.86 -4.97 8.40
#